data_7d33beffa4abc9b69aa1abbf0f848fd7
#
_entry.id   7d33beffa4abc9b69aa1abbf0f848fd7
#
_cell.length_a   1.000
_cell.length_b   1.000
_cell.length_c   1.000
_cell.angle_alpha   90.00
_cell.angle_beta   90.00
_cell.angle_gamma   90.00
#
_symmetry.space_group_name_H-M   'P 1'
#
loop_
_entity.id
_entity.type
_entity.pdbx_description
1 polymer ?
#
loop_
_entity_poly.entity_id
_entity_poly.type
_entity_poly.pdbx_seq_one_letter_code
_entity_poly.pdbx_strand_id
1 'polypeptide(L)'
;GLTNKEVNESRNKYGSNSEDLIVKVPVGTTVKDADTGVVIADLTRNGEMATIAYGGRGGRGNVSLSSRNNPCPSYAENGEPGEVRNIKVELRMIADVGLVGMPSVGKSTILSMISNANPKIADYHFTTLSPNLGVVKTKDNTFVVADLPGLIEGASEGVGLGHKFLKHVERTKIIAHVIDMAGTEGRDPYDDYVAIRKELES
;
A
#
# COMPACT_ATOMS: atom_id res chain seq x y z
N GLY A 1 -6.18 -26.99 -15.76
CA GLY A 1 -5.85 -28.05 -16.68
C GLY A 1 -6.98 -28.26 -17.67
N LEU A 2 -6.76 -27.97 -18.95
CA LEU A 2 -7.71 -28.24 -20.02
C LEU A 2 -7.84 -29.77 -20.15
N THR A 3 -9.07 -30.26 -20.10
CA THR A 3 -9.35 -31.69 -20.28
C THR A 3 -9.20 -32.09 -21.76
N ASN A 4 -8.68 -33.30 -22.04
CA ASN A 4 -8.46 -33.88 -23.36
C ASN A 4 -9.70 -33.88 -24.30
N LYS A 5 -10.82 -33.34 -23.90
CA LYS A 5 -12.07 -33.33 -24.67
C LYS A 5 -12.17 -32.16 -25.67
N GLU A 6 -11.37 -31.12 -25.50
CA GLU A 6 -11.42 -29.91 -26.36
C GLU A 6 -10.49 -29.94 -27.57
N VAL A 7 -9.68 -30.99 -27.71
CA VAL A 7 -8.65 -31.11 -28.77
C VAL A 7 -9.22 -31.58 -30.11
N ASN A 8 -10.48 -32.02 -30.17
CA ASN A 8 -11.03 -32.70 -31.37
C ASN A 8 -11.92 -31.86 -32.28
N GLU A 9 -12.01 -30.54 -32.10
CA GLU A 9 -12.69 -29.70 -33.09
C GLU A 9 -11.71 -29.09 -34.11
N SER A 10 -11.86 -29.55 -35.34
CA SER A 10 -11.06 -29.11 -36.49
C SER A 10 -11.36 -27.67 -36.88
N ARG A 11 -10.74 -26.70 -36.25
CA ARG A 11 -10.66 -25.29 -36.68
C ARG A 11 -9.47 -24.64 -36.00
N ASN A 12 -8.48 -24.15 -36.77
CA ASN A 12 -7.35 -23.25 -36.40
C ASN A 12 -7.39 -22.70 -34.95
N LYS A 13 -7.48 -23.58 -33.95
CA LYS A 13 -7.58 -23.19 -32.57
C LYS A 13 -6.19 -23.09 -31.95
N TYR A 14 -5.91 -21.97 -31.36
CA TYR A 14 -4.84 -21.77 -30.40
C TYR A 14 -5.36 -22.10 -29.00
N GLY A 15 -4.48 -22.40 -28.06
CA GLY A 15 -4.86 -22.49 -26.64
C GLY A 15 -5.57 -21.21 -26.21
N SER A 16 -6.63 -21.33 -25.40
CA SER A 16 -7.36 -20.17 -24.90
C SER A 16 -6.47 -19.31 -24.04
N ASN A 17 -6.44 -18.00 -24.29
CA ASN A 17 -5.82 -17.05 -23.39
C ASN A 17 -6.76 -16.80 -22.22
N SER A 18 -6.23 -16.82 -20.99
CA SER A 18 -6.95 -16.35 -19.81
C SER A 18 -6.92 -14.82 -19.77
N GLU A 19 -7.93 -14.24 -19.14
CA GLU A 19 -7.94 -12.80 -18.86
C GLU A 19 -6.92 -12.45 -17.78
N ASP A 20 -6.44 -11.21 -17.80
CA ASP A 20 -5.53 -10.70 -16.78
C ASP A 20 -6.23 -10.61 -15.43
N LEU A 21 -5.57 -11.08 -14.38
CA LEU A 21 -6.03 -10.89 -13.01
C LEU A 21 -5.56 -9.54 -12.47
N ILE A 22 -6.49 -8.61 -12.28
CA ILE A 22 -6.21 -7.28 -11.74
C ILE A 22 -6.57 -7.25 -10.26
N VAL A 23 -5.56 -7.04 -9.40
CA VAL A 23 -5.74 -6.87 -7.96
C VAL A 23 -5.64 -5.37 -7.63
N LYS A 24 -6.73 -4.81 -7.08
CA LYS A 24 -6.76 -3.39 -6.66
C LYS A 24 -6.15 -3.24 -5.29
N VAL A 25 -5.20 -2.32 -5.17
CA VAL A 25 -4.49 -2.01 -3.92
C VAL A 25 -4.52 -0.49 -3.65
N PRO A 26 -4.42 -0.05 -2.39
CA PRO A 26 -4.33 1.37 -2.05
C PRO A 26 -3.08 2.03 -2.63
N VAL A 27 -3.14 3.35 -2.82
CA VAL A 27 -1.97 4.17 -3.17
C VAL A 27 -0.94 4.10 -2.03
N GLY A 28 0.34 4.00 -2.35
CA GLY A 28 1.43 3.80 -1.40
C GLY A 28 1.76 2.33 -1.12
N THR A 29 1.18 1.42 -1.92
CA THR A 29 1.51 0.00 -1.85
C THR A 29 2.84 -0.30 -2.54
N THR A 30 3.76 -0.92 -1.81
CA THR A 30 5.03 -1.46 -2.34
C THR A 30 4.92 -2.97 -2.42
N VAL A 31 5.25 -3.53 -3.56
CA VAL A 31 5.31 -4.98 -3.80
C VAL A 31 6.77 -5.40 -3.88
N LYS A 32 7.15 -6.36 -3.06
CA LYS A 32 8.50 -6.94 -3.02
C LYS A 32 8.45 -8.41 -3.35
N ASP A 33 9.51 -8.90 -3.95
CA ASP A 33 9.79 -10.33 -4.01
C ASP A 33 10.04 -10.86 -2.60
N ALA A 34 9.29 -11.88 -2.17
CA ALA A 34 9.38 -12.40 -0.81
C ALA A 34 10.68 -13.18 -0.54
N ASP A 35 11.27 -13.74 -1.59
CA ASP A 35 12.46 -14.58 -1.49
C ASP A 35 13.74 -13.73 -1.54
N THR A 36 13.78 -12.69 -2.37
CA THR A 36 14.95 -11.83 -2.57
C THR A 36 14.88 -10.49 -1.84
N GLY A 37 13.67 -10.05 -1.42
CA GLY A 37 13.43 -8.73 -0.83
C GLY A 37 13.50 -7.57 -1.83
N VAL A 38 13.71 -7.82 -3.12
CA VAL A 38 13.79 -6.80 -4.16
C VAL A 38 12.43 -6.16 -4.39
N VAL A 39 12.38 -4.82 -4.50
CA VAL A 39 11.16 -4.09 -4.84
C VAL A 39 10.82 -4.35 -6.31
N ILE A 40 9.66 -4.94 -6.56
CA ILE A 40 9.11 -5.21 -7.90
C ILE A 40 8.33 -3.99 -8.38
N ALA A 41 7.51 -3.40 -7.52
CA ALA A 41 6.68 -2.25 -7.84
C ALA A 41 6.46 -1.36 -6.61
N ASP A 42 6.32 -0.05 -6.84
CA ASP A 42 5.99 0.95 -5.83
C ASP A 42 4.89 1.86 -6.40
N LEU A 43 3.64 1.61 -5.98
CA LEU A 43 2.45 2.24 -6.53
C LEU A 43 2.13 3.51 -5.74
N THR A 44 2.65 4.65 -6.18
CA THR A 44 2.57 5.94 -5.47
C THR A 44 1.46 6.85 -6.00
N ARG A 45 0.87 6.54 -7.16
CA ARG A 45 -0.14 7.37 -7.83
C ARG A 45 -1.44 6.61 -8.06
N ASN A 46 -2.55 7.32 -8.02
CA ASN A 46 -3.85 6.74 -8.33
C ASN A 46 -3.92 6.30 -9.81
N GLY A 47 -4.39 5.07 -10.04
CA GLY A 47 -4.48 4.48 -11.38
C GLY A 47 -3.17 3.91 -11.91
N GLU A 48 -2.09 3.96 -11.14
CA GLU A 48 -0.83 3.31 -11.51
C GLU A 48 -0.98 1.78 -11.49
N MET A 49 -0.39 1.13 -12.48
CA MET A 49 -0.45 -0.32 -12.65
C MET A 49 0.96 -0.91 -12.81
N ALA A 50 1.17 -2.09 -12.27
CA ALA A 50 2.41 -2.83 -12.44
C ALA A 50 2.12 -4.31 -12.67
N THR A 51 2.84 -4.92 -13.61
CA THR A 51 2.76 -6.34 -13.86
C THR A 51 3.72 -7.06 -12.90
N ILE A 52 3.16 -7.97 -12.11
CA ILE A 52 3.92 -8.69 -11.08
C ILE A 52 4.41 -10.04 -11.59
N ALA A 53 3.60 -10.72 -12.41
CA ALA A 53 3.95 -12.01 -13.02
C ALA A 53 3.28 -12.11 -14.38
N TYR A 54 3.93 -12.78 -15.30
CA TYR A 54 3.43 -12.98 -16.64
C TYR A 54 2.78 -14.36 -16.80
N GLY A 55 1.68 -14.41 -17.55
CA GLY A 55 1.08 -15.65 -17.98
C GLY A 55 1.98 -16.42 -18.96
N GLY A 56 1.87 -17.73 -18.98
CA GLY A 56 2.55 -18.55 -19.96
C GLY A 56 1.93 -18.40 -21.37
N ARG A 57 2.73 -18.65 -22.37
CA ARG A 57 2.28 -18.62 -23.77
C ARG A 57 1.38 -19.83 -24.07
N GLY A 58 0.26 -19.58 -24.74
CA GLY A 58 -0.60 -20.64 -25.26
C GLY A 58 0.11 -21.50 -26.32
N GLY A 59 -0.07 -22.82 -26.26
CA GLY A 59 0.49 -23.74 -27.24
C GLY A 59 -0.19 -23.56 -28.60
N ARG A 60 0.56 -23.87 -29.67
CA ARG A 60 0.04 -23.83 -31.05
C ARG A 60 -0.70 -25.10 -31.35
N GLY A 61 -1.87 -24.95 -32.01
CA GLY A 61 -2.61 -26.11 -32.53
C GLY A 61 -1.90 -26.81 -33.69
N ASN A 62 -2.32 -28.02 -33.98
CA ASN A 62 -1.72 -28.88 -35.00
C ASN A 62 -1.64 -28.25 -36.42
N VAL A 63 -2.62 -27.42 -36.77
CA VAL A 63 -2.63 -26.74 -38.09
C VAL A 63 -1.49 -25.75 -38.24
N SER A 64 -1.15 -25.00 -37.17
CA SER A 64 -0.01 -24.08 -37.19
C SER A 64 1.35 -24.75 -37.12
N LEU A 65 1.38 -26.07 -36.86
CA LEU A 65 2.58 -26.91 -36.87
C LEU A 65 2.72 -27.72 -38.18
N SER A 66 1.81 -27.49 -39.15
CA SER A 66 1.87 -28.15 -40.46
C SER A 66 3.11 -27.73 -41.24
N SER A 67 3.72 -28.67 -41.92
CA SER A 67 4.89 -28.47 -42.78
C SER A 67 4.70 -29.15 -44.08
N ARG A 68 5.56 -28.85 -45.09
CA ARG A 68 5.52 -29.47 -46.43
C ARG A 68 5.66 -31.00 -46.37
N ASN A 69 6.38 -31.51 -45.36
CA ASN A 69 6.61 -32.97 -45.19
C ASN A 69 5.57 -33.61 -44.26
N ASN A 70 4.83 -32.83 -43.47
CA ASN A 70 3.76 -33.29 -42.60
C ASN A 70 2.62 -32.26 -42.60
N PRO A 71 1.73 -32.33 -43.59
CA PRO A 71 0.67 -31.32 -43.77
C PRO A 71 -0.43 -31.43 -42.72
N CYS A 72 -0.56 -32.52 -42.01
CA CYS A 72 -1.59 -32.71 -40.97
C CYS A 72 -1.00 -33.44 -39.74
N PRO A 73 -0.23 -32.74 -38.90
CA PRO A 73 0.35 -33.39 -37.73
C PRO A 73 -0.74 -33.78 -36.72
N SER A 74 -0.58 -34.92 -36.09
CA SER A 74 -1.49 -35.44 -35.04
C SER A 74 -1.17 -34.92 -33.65
N TYR A 75 -0.22 -33.98 -33.50
CA TYR A 75 0.23 -33.43 -32.26
C TYR A 75 0.01 -31.90 -32.22
N ALA A 76 -0.15 -31.35 -31.03
CA ALA A 76 -0.22 -29.92 -30.73
C ALA A 76 0.87 -29.56 -29.72
N GLU A 77 1.28 -28.32 -29.71
CA GLU A 77 2.24 -27.77 -28.75
C GLU A 77 1.54 -27.54 -27.40
N ASN A 78 2.15 -27.98 -26.31
CA ASN A 78 1.68 -27.65 -24.99
C ASN A 78 1.95 -26.18 -24.71
N GLY A 79 1.05 -25.53 -23.96
CA GLY A 79 1.30 -24.18 -23.46
C GLY A 79 2.46 -24.17 -22.47
N GLU A 80 3.11 -23.03 -22.40
CA GLU A 80 4.15 -22.77 -21.41
C GLU A 80 3.52 -22.48 -20.03
N PRO A 81 4.12 -22.92 -18.92
CA PRO A 81 3.64 -22.53 -17.60
C PRO A 81 3.81 -21.03 -17.39
N GLY A 82 2.87 -20.40 -16.70
CA GLY A 82 2.99 -19.01 -16.28
C GLY A 82 4.06 -18.84 -15.19
N GLU A 83 4.46 -17.59 -15.00
CA GLU A 83 5.40 -17.21 -13.97
C GLU A 83 4.74 -17.33 -12.59
N VAL A 84 5.44 -17.91 -11.61
CA VAL A 84 4.99 -18.01 -10.21
C VAL A 84 5.96 -17.21 -9.35
N ARG A 85 5.43 -16.27 -8.55
CA ARG A 85 6.23 -15.47 -7.62
C ARG A 85 5.60 -15.46 -6.25
N ASN A 86 6.42 -15.56 -5.23
CA ASN A 86 6.04 -15.24 -3.86
C ASN A 86 6.24 -13.73 -3.65
N ILE A 87 5.19 -13.02 -3.33
CA ILE A 87 5.26 -11.57 -3.14
C ILE A 87 4.91 -11.18 -1.72
N LYS A 88 5.57 -10.13 -1.23
CA LYS A 88 5.25 -9.43 0.00
C LYS A 88 4.70 -8.05 -0.36
N VAL A 89 3.48 -7.77 0.09
CA VAL A 89 2.82 -6.50 -0.15
C VAL A 89 2.89 -5.66 1.13
N GLU A 90 3.45 -4.46 1.02
CA GLU A 90 3.58 -3.52 2.13
C GLU A 90 2.87 -2.21 1.79
N LEU A 91 2.02 -1.72 2.68
CA LEU A 91 1.44 -0.39 2.55
C LEU A 91 2.34 0.62 3.27
N ARG A 92 2.93 1.56 2.51
CA ARG A 92 3.85 2.57 3.06
C ARG A 92 3.17 3.87 3.45
N MET A 93 2.06 4.22 2.81
CA MET A 93 1.35 5.46 3.13
C MET A 93 0.45 5.24 4.35
N ILE A 94 0.62 6.08 5.37
CA ILE A 94 -0.23 6.04 6.55
C ILE A 94 -1.44 6.95 6.35
N ALA A 95 -1.23 8.21 5.95
CA ALA A 95 -2.29 9.20 5.81
C ALA A 95 -1.87 10.35 4.89
N ASP A 96 -2.85 11.13 4.43
CA ASP A 96 -2.59 12.38 3.71
C ASP A 96 -2.18 13.49 4.69
N VAL A 97 -2.81 13.53 5.87
CA VAL A 97 -2.54 14.51 6.93
C VAL A 97 -2.20 13.78 8.22
N GLY A 98 -1.08 14.12 8.84
CA GLY A 98 -0.71 13.69 10.18
C GLY A 98 -0.98 14.77 11.21
N LEU A 99 -1.77 14.46 12.25
CA LEU A 99 -1.93 15.34 13.41
C LEU A 99 -0.79 15.09 14.39
N VAL A 100 -0.05 16.12 14.70
CA VAL A 100 1.02 16.12 15.70
C VAL A 100 0.74 17.15 16.78
N GLY A 101 1.19 16.93 17.99
CA GLY A 101 1.00 17.83 19.12
C GLY A 101 1.24 17.10 20.43
N MET A 102 1.36 17.84 21.50
CA MET A 102 1.53 17.32 22.85
C MET A 102 0.39 16.36 23.24
N PRO A 103 0.60 15.47 24.22
CA PRO A 103 -0.49 14.70 24.79
C PRO A 103 -1.64 15.59 25.27
N SER A 104 -2.86 15.11 25.22
CA SER A 104 -4.08 15.78 25.71
C SER A 104 -4.47 17.11 25.05
N VAL A 105 -3.78 17.55 23.98
CA VAL A 105 -4.15 18.80 23.25
C VAL A 105 -5.41 18.66 22.39
N GLY A 106 -6.04 17.48 22.36
CA GLY A 106 -7.30 17.27 21.66
C GLY A 106 -7.19 16.72 20.23
N LYS A 107 -6.05 16.16 19.81
CA LYS A 107 -5.85 15.58 18.46
C LYS A 107 -6.91 14.54 18.13
N SER A 108 -7.11 13.56 19.01
CA SER A 108 -8.09 12.48 18.81
C SER A 108 -9.53 12.99 18.80
N THR A 109 -9.81 14.05 19.57
CA THR A 109 -11.11 14.73 19.57
C THR A 109 -11.35 15.41 18.22
N ILE A 110 -10.37 16.17 17.73
CA ILE A 110 -10.43 16.80 16.41
C ILE A 110 -10.67 15.71 15.35
N LEU A 111 -9.90 14.61 15.37
CA LEU A 111 -10.02 13.52 14.41
C LEU A 111 -11.43 12.91 14.42
N SER A 112 -12.01 12.68 15.59
CA SER A 112 -13.37 12.13 15.71
C SER A 112 -14.45 13.09 15.21
N MET A 113 -14.25 14.40 15.36
CA MET A 113 -15.20 15.41 14.88
C MET A 113 -15.16 15.63 13.37
N ILE A 114 -13.99 15.58 12.75
CA ILE A 114 -13.84 15.81 11.31
C ILE A 114 -14.02 14.53 10.46
N SER A 115 -13.91 13.38 11.07
CA SER A 115 -14.04 12.10 10.37
C SER A 115 -15.50 11.77 10.04
N ASN A 116 -15.78 11.31 8.83
CA ASN A 116 -17.11 10.90 8.38
C ASN A 116 -17.62 9.61 9.03
N ALA A 117 -16.73 8.85 9.65
CA ALA A 117 -17.02 7.64 10.42
C ALA A 117 -16.11 7.62 11.65
N ASN A 118 -16.43 6.79 12.63
CA ASN A 118 -15.56 6.64 13.79
C ASN A 118 -14.13 6.28 13.37
N PRO A 119 -13.11 6.99 13.87
CA PRO A 119 -11.73 6.67 13.60
C PRO A 119 -11.40 5.22 13.96
N LYS A 120 -10.58 4.59 13.15
CA LYS A 120 -10.13 3.21 13.36
C LYS A 120 -8.67 3.19 13.75
N ILE A 121 -8.36 2.38 14.75
CA ILE A 121 -6.96 2.06 15.08
C ILE A 121 -6.40 1.23 13.93
N ALA A 122 -5.27 1.67 13.40
CA ALA A 122 -4.56 0.93 12.38
C ALA A 122 -3.40 0.16 13.03
N ASP A 123 -3.41 -1.16 12.89
CA ASP A 123 -2.34 -2.03 13.34
C ASP A 123 -1.32 -2.19 12.22
N TYR A 124 -0.26 -1.41 12.30
CA TYR A 124 0.87 -1.53 11.39
C TYR A 124 2.02 -2.27 12.07
N HIS A 125 2.41 -3.41 11.56
CA HIS A 125 3.50 -4.25 12.11
C HIS A 125 4.86 -3.54 12.27
N PHE A 126 5.00 -2.35 11.68
CA PHE A 126 6.22 -1.54 11.78
C PHE A 126 6.10 -0.38 12.79
N THR A 127 4.97 -0.26 13.49
CA THR A 127 4.73 0.79 14.50
C THR A 127 4.65 0.17 15.88
N THR A 128 5.33 0.79 16.85
CA THR A 128 5.15 0.45 18.27
C THR A 128 3.89 1.08 18.86
N LEU A 129 3.38 2.14 18.20
CA LEU A 129 2.17 2.87 18.56
C LEU A 129 1.24 2.88 17.35
N SER A 130 0.03 2.36 17.51
CA SER A 130 -0.95 2.27 16.44
C SER A 130 -1.67 3.61 16.26
N PRO A 131 -1.55 4.28 15.09
CA PRO A 131 -2.24 5.54 14.85
C PRO A 131 -3.76 5.33 14.71
N ASN A 132 -4.54 6.33 15.11
CA ASN A 132 -5.95 6.39 14.79
C ASN A 132 -6.14 7.04 13.42
N LEU A 133 -6.85 6.39 12.52
CA LEU A 133 -7.12 6.89 11.18
C LEU A 133 -8.57 7.30 11.03
N GLY A 134 -8.79 8.49 10.50
CA GLY A 134 -10.10 9.01 10.13
C GLY A 134 -10.16 9.37 8.65
N VAL A 135 -11.27 9.04 8.00
CA VAL A 135 -11.53 9.43 6.61
C VAL A 135 -12.37 10.69 6.60
N VAL A 136 -11.85 11.73 5.98
CA VAL A 136 -12.54 13.03 5.83
C VAL A 136 -12.99 13.17 4.39
N LYS A 137 -14.30 13.42 4.19
CA LYS A 137 -14.90 13.67 2.88
C LYS A 137 -15.29 15.13 2.80
N THR A 138 -14.79 15.82 1.80
CA THR A 138 -15.22 17.14 1.38
C THR A 138 -16.12 17.02 0.15
N LYS A 139 -16.63 18.14 -0.37
CA LYS A 139 -17.47 18.14 -1.57
C LYS A 139 -16.77 17.48 -2.78
N ASP A 140 -15.48 17.72 -2.93
CA ASP A 140 -14.72 17.34 -4.13
C ASP A 140 -13.65 16.27 -3.87
N ASN A 141 -13.26 16.03 -2.60
CA ASN A 141 -12.14 15.18 -2.26
C ASN A 141 -12.40 14.31 -1.03
N THR A 142 -11.66 13.22 -0.97
CA THR A 142 -11.58 12.35 0.22
C THR A 142 -10.11 12.19 0.58
N PHE A 143 -9.77 12.40 1.85
CA PHE A 143 -8.41 12.22 2.35
C PHE A 143 -8.41 11.55 3.73
N VAL A 144 -7.29 10.96 4.08
CA VAL A 144 -7.08 10.25 5.33
C VAL A 144 -6.28 11.13 6.29
N VAL A 145 -6.77 11.25 7.50
CA VAL A 145 -6.09 11.94 8.60
C VAL A 145 -5.67 10.91 9.64
N ALA A 146 -4.42 10.97 10.09
CA ALA A 146 -3.89 10.13 11.15
C ALA A 146 -3.63 10.96 12.40
N ASP A 147 -4.11 10.50 13.55
CA ASP A 147 -3.61 10.95 14.85
C ASP A 147 -2.33 10.15 15.13
N LEU A 148 -1.21 10.86 15.17
CA LEU A 148 0.10 10.28 15.39
C LEU A 148 0.45 10.40 16.89
N PRO A 149 0.22 9.35 17.71
CA PRO A 149 0.54 9.38 19.12
C PRO A 149 2.06 9.34 19.35
N GLY A 150 2.54 9.96 20.43
CA GLY A 150 3.84 9.62 21.02
C GLY A 150 5.06 10.39 20.56
N LEU A 151 4.92 11.64 20.06
CA LEU A 151 6.10 12.49 19.83
C LEU A 151 6.92 12.75 21.11
N ILE A 152 6.30 12.80 22.27
CA ILE A 152 6.93 13.35 23.49
C ILE A 152 6.88 12.40 24.68
N GLU A 153 6.05 11.37 24.67
CA GLU A 153 6.00 10.40 25.80
C GLU A 153 7.32 9.63 26.05
N GLY A 154 8.28 9.69 25.10
CA GLY A 154 9.58 9.07 25.22
C GLY A 154 10.79 10.00 25.11
N ALA A 155 10.61 11.27 24.82
CA ALA A 155 11.71 12.24 24.69
C ALA A 155 12.39 12.50 26.06
N SER A 156 11.65 12.34 27.15
CA SER A 156 12.22 12.43 28.52
C SER A 156 13.02 11.19 28.94
N GLU A 157 12.88 10.07 28.25
CA GLU A 157 13.56 8.80 28.60
C GLU A 157 14.79 8.47 27.74
N GLY A 158 15.18 9.37 26.82
CA GLY A 158 16.45 9.27 26.09
C GLY A 158 16.58 8.07 25.13
N VAL A 159 15.51 7.33 24.87
CA VAL A 159 15.55 6.11 24.07
C VAL A 159 14.83 6.30 22.73
N GLY A 160 15.59 6.71 21.68
CA GLY A 160 15.38 6.35 20.27
C GLY A 160 13.98 6.29 19.65
N LEU A 161 12.92 6.80 20.29
CA LEU A 161 11.54 6.80 19.77
C LEU A 161 11.34 7.84 18.66
N GLY A 162 12.11 8.94 18.67
CA GLY A 162 12.06 10.00 17.66
C GLY A 162 12.28 9.48 16.24
N HIS A 163 13.28 8.66 16.00
CA HIS A 163 13.57 8.10 14.67
C HIS A 163 12.46 7.18 14.11
N LYS A 164 11.75 6.45 14.98
CA LYS A 164 10.64 5.61 14.55
C LYS A 164 9.42 6.46 14.20
N PHE A 165 9.19 7.51 14.96
CA PHE A 165 8.11 8.46 14.73
C PHE A 165 8.32 9.27 13.45
N LEU A 166 9.52 9.80 13.21
CA LEU A 166 9.85 10.54 11.99
C LEU A 166 9.58 9.71 10.73
N LYS A 167 9.85 8.39 10.77
CA LYS A 167 9.47 7.49 9.68
C LYS A 167 7.96 7.40 9.43
N HIS A 168 7.13 7.72 10.40
CA HIS A 168 5.67 7.77 10.23
C HIS A 168 5.22 9.11 9.68
N VAL A 169 5.86 10.19 10.15
CA VAL A 169 5.64 11.55 9.64
C VAL A 169 6.03 11.66 8.17
N GLU A 170 7.18 11.09 7.77
CA GLU A 170 7.63 11.02 6.37
C GLU A 170 6.61 10.33 5.42
N ARG A 171 5.68 9.57 5.97
CA ARG A 171 4.62 8.87 5.22
C ARG A 171 3.31 9.65 5.14
N THR A 172 3.29 10.88 5.62
CA THR A 172 2.18 11.82 5.46
C THR A 172 2.57 12.92 4.48
N LYS A 173 1.61 13.47 3.76
CA LYS A 173 1.87 14.56 2.81
C LYS A 173 1.91 15.91 3.50
N ILE A 174 1.12 16.06 4.56
CA ILE A 174 0.93 17.30 5.30
C ILE A 174 0.98 16.96 6.78
N ILE A 175 1.61 17.84 7.57
CA ILE A 175 1.60 17.80 9.02
C ILE A 175 0.73 18.93 9.53
N ALA A 176 -0.24 18.60 10.37
CA ALA A 176 -1.04 19.57 11.10
C ALA A 176 -0.63 19.55 12.57
N HIS A 177 0.02 20.61 13.03
CA HIS A 177 0.46 20.77 14.40
C HIS A 177 -0.66 21.37 15.25
N VAL A 178 -1.10 20.63 16.27
CA VAL A 178 -2.16 21.02 17.20
C VAL A 178 -1.53 21.52 18.50
N ILE A 179 -1.85 22.75 18.89
CA ILE A 179 -1.30 23.42 20.08
C ILE A 179 -2.46 23.83 21.00
N ASP A 180 -2.34 23.54 22.30
CA ASP A 180 -3.27 24.02 23.32
C ASP A 180 -2.92 25.45 23.72
N MET A 181 -3.62 26.42 23.15
CA MET A 181 -3.42 27.84 23.42
C MET A 181 -3.93 28.28 24.82
N ALA A 182 -4.74 27.44 25.48
CA ALA A 182 -5.25 27.73 26.82
C ALA A 182 -4.27 27.33 27.93
N GLY A 183 -3.25 26.51 27.59
CA GLY A 183 -2.27 26.00 28.54
C GLY A 183 -2.90 25.18 29.67
N THR A 184 -3.92 24.39 29.35
CA THR A 184 -4.74 23.64 30.32
C THR A 184 -3.94 22.73 31.23
N GLU A 185 -2.78 22.26 30.78
CA GLU A 185 -1.85 21.43 31.57
C GLU A 185 -0.68 22.25 32.17
N GLY A 186 -0.77 23.58 32.22
CA GLY A 186 0.25 24.45 32.80
C GLY A 186 1.52 24.59 31.94
N ARG A 187 1.47 24.18 30.66
CA ARG A 187 2.57 24.36 29.73
C ARG A 187 2.40 25.64 28.91
N ASP A 188 3.52 26.25 28.53
CA ASP A 188 3.51 27.39 27.62
C ASP A 188 3.28 26.92 26.18
N PRO A 189 2.28 27.44 25.45
CA PRO A 189 2.01 27.06 24.07
C PRO A 189 3.19 27.27 23.12
N TYR A 190 4.02 28.28 23.36
CA TYR A 190 5.19 28.56 22.54
C TYR A 190 6.29 27.54 22.77
N ASP A 191 6.52 27.10 24.01
CA ASP A 191 7.48 26.06 24.34
C ASP A 191 7.06 24.72 23.73
N ASP A 192 5.78 24.38 23.77
CA ASP A 192 5.20 23.20 23.11
C ASP A 192 5.43 23.23 21.59
N TYR A 193 5.22 24.40 20.96
CA TYR A 193 5.48 24.60 19.54
C TYR A 193 6.95 24.36 19.20
N VAL A 194 7.86 24.98 19.93
CA VAL A 194 9.30 24.88 19.68
C VAL A 194 9.82 23.46 19.89
N ALA A 195 9.33 22.77 20.93
CA ALA A 195 9.73 21.40 21.23
C ALA A 195 9.38 20.44 20.07
N ILE A 196 8.14 20.49 19.56
CA ILE A 196 7.69 19.66 18.45
C ILE A 196 8.44 20.01 17.16
N ARG A 197 8.60 21.29 16.87
CA ARG A 197 9.31 21.73 15.68
C ARG A 197 10.75 21.23 15.66
N LYS A 198 11.46 21.31 16.78
CA LYS A 198 12.83 20.83 16.91
C LYS A 198 12.92 19.32 16.67
N GLU A 199 11.92 18.57 17.11
CA GLU A 199 11.88 17.12 16.90
C GLU A 199 11.57 16.74 15.44
N LEU A 200 10.76 17.54 14.73
CA LEU A 200 10.47 17.36 13.32
C LEU A 200 11.66 17.73 12.39
N GLU A 201 12.58 18.58 12.87
CA GLU A 201 13.77 19.02 12.13
C GLU A 201 15.01 18.13 12.39
N SER A 202 14.96 17.19 13.35
CA SER A 202 16.07 16.29 13.73
C SER A 202 16.08 15.02 12.89
#